data_358eeadac3ebfa495d904ff9ddfa5360
#
_entry.id   358eeadac3ebfa495d904ff9ddfa5360
#
_cell.length_a   1.000
_cell.length_b   1.000
_cell.length_c   1.000
_cell.angle_alpha   90.00
_cell.angle_beta   90.00
_cell.angle_gamma   90.00
#
_symmetry.space_group_name_H-M   'P 1'
#
loop_
_entity.id
_entity.type
_entity.pdbx_description
1 polymer ?
#
loop_
_entity_poly.entity_id
_entity_poly.type
_entity_poly.pdbx_seq_one_letter_code
_entity_poly.pdbx_strand_id
1 'polypeptide(L)'
;MTNIIRNTTGFAVHIIKEYITPDSIVVDATCGNGHDTLHLAQCGPKRLYAFDIQEQAVASTRDLLVSEGLSEALASGRIKLICASHSDIDAYISSPLDVAVF
;
A
#
# COMPACT_ATOMS: atom_id res chain seq x y z
N MET A 1 -11.92 -12.95 -3.40
CA MET A 1 -10.73 -13.42 -4.14
C MET A 1 -9.68 -12.34 -4.18
N THR A 2 -8.44 -12.69 -3.91
CA THR A 2 -7.33 -11.73 -3.93
C THR A 2 -6.79 -11.58 -5.34
N ASN A 3 -6.70 -10.35 -5.82
CA ASN A 3 -6.06 -10.03 -7.08
C ASN A 3 -4.59 -9.74 -6.82
N ILE A 4 -3.70 -10.58 -7.35
CA ILE A 4 -2.27 -10.41 -7.18
C ILE A 4 -1.70 -9.87 -8.49
N ILE A 5 -1.06 -8.71 -8.41
CA ILE A 5 -0.50 -8.05 -9.57
C ILE A 5 0.99 -7.87 -9.38
N ARG A 6 1.76 -8.44 -10.29
CA ARG A 6 3.22 -8.38 -10.26
C ARG A 6 3.72 -7.42 -11.31
N ASN A 7 3.82 -6.16 -10.93
CA ASN A 7 4.37 -5.16 -11.81
C ASN A 7 4.89 -4.00 -10.97
N THR A 8 6.06 -3.51 -11.32
CA THR A 8 6.72 -2.43 -10.59
C THR A 8 6.64 -1.09 -11.30
N THR A 9 5.89 -1.00 -12.39
CA THR A 9 5.75 0.25 -13.15
C THR A 9 4.45 0.96 -12.78
N GLY A 10 4.44 2.28 -12.85
CA GLY A 10 3.23 3.08 -12.59
C GLY A 10 2.06 2.76 -13.52
N PHE A 11 2.33 2.12 -14.64
CA PHE A 11 1.28 1.68 -15.57
C PHE A 11 0.37 0.64 -14.93
N ALA A 12 0.93 -0.28 -14.13
CA ALA A 12 0.15 -1.30 -13.44
C ALA A 12 -0.82 -0.67 -12.43
N VAL A 13 -0.36 0.34 -11.70
CA VAL A 13 -1.22 1.04 -10.73
C VAL A 13 -2.42 1.68 -11.43
N HIS A 14 -2.23 2.19 -12.64
CA HIS A 14 -3.30 2.80 -13.41
C HIS A 14 -4.42 1.80 -13.76
N ILE A 15 -4.05 0.55 -14.01
CA ILE A 15 -5.01 -0.53 -14.27
C ILE A 15 -5.65 -1.01 -12.96
N ILE A 16 -4.87 -1.14 -11.91
CA ILE A 16 -5.27 -1.69 -10.61
C ILE A 16 -6.37 -0.86 -9.96
N LYS A 17 -6.37 0.46 -10.15
CA LYS A 17 -7.35 1.32 -9.50
C LYS A 17 -8.80 0.97 -9.85
N GLU A 18 -9.02 0.25 -10.95
CA GLU A 18 -10.35 -0.23 -11.32
C GLU A 18 -10.84 -1.34 -10.39
N TYR A 19 -9.92 -2.01 -9.68
CA TYR A 19 -10.23 -3.10 -8.76
C TYR A 19 -10.33 -2.65 -7.30
N ILE A 20 -9.97 -1.39 -7.01
CA ILE A 20 -9.98 -0.87 -5.65
C ILE A 20 -11.29 -0.14 -5.38
N THR A 21 -11.98 -0.57 -4.32
CA THR A 21 -13.22 0.05 -3.85
C THR A 21 -13.01 0.56 -2.43
N PRO A 22 -13.96 1.36 -1.88
CA PRO A 22 -13.88 1.80 -0.48
C PRO A 22 -13.88 0.66 0.54
N ASP A 23 -14.23 -0.55 0.13
CA ASP A 23 -14.22 -1.72 1.00
C ASP A 23 -12.98 -2.59 0.82
N SER A 24 -12.10 -2.23 -0.10
CA SER A 24 -10.93 -3.04 -0.44
C SER A 24 -9.84 -2.96 0.63
N ILE A 25 -9.19 -4.11 0.85
CA ILE A 25 -7.96 -4.20 1.63
C ILE A 25 -6.82 -4.47 0.65
N VAL A 26 -5.88 -3.54 0.59
CA VAL A 26 -4.82 -3.52 -0.41
C VAL A 26 -3.46 -3.64 0.24
N VAL A 27 -2.58 -4.41 -0.39
CA VAL A 27 -1.18 -4.53 0.04
C VAL A 27 -0.27 -4.07 -1.09
N ASP A 28 0.67 -3.19 -0.74
CA ASP A 28 1.82 -2.85 -1.57
C ASP A 28 3.03 -3.57 -0.97
N ALA A 29 3.52 -4.58 -1.65
CA ALA A 29 4.55 -5.45 -1.11
C ALA A 29 5.95 -4.84 -1.12
N THR A 30 6.15 -3.76 -1.87
CA THR A 30 7.44 -3.05 -1.94
C THR A 30 7.16 -1.57 -2.17
N CYS A 31 7.10 -0.79 -1.10
CA CYS A 31 6.69 0.62 -1.22
C CYS A 31 7.77 1.52 -1.84
N GLY A 32 9.06 1.16 -1.71
CA GLY A 32 10.14 1.91 -2.34
C GLY A 32 10.15 3.38 -1.97
N ASN A 33 10.04 4.26 -2.97
CA ASN A 33 9.98 5.70 -2.75
C ASN A 33 8.56 6.23 -2.50
N GLY A 34 7.56 5.36 -2.54
CA GLY A 34 6.19 5.68 -2.14
C GLY A 34 5.26 6.13 -3.24
N HIS A 35 5.72 6.29 -4.49
CA HIS A 35 4.85 6.79 -5.55
C HIS A 35 3.67 5.86 -5.85
N ASP A 36 3.92 4.56 -5.93
CA ASP A 36 2.84 3.60 -6.15
C ASP A 36 1.92 3.51 -4.93
N THR A 37 2.49 3.56 -3.73
CA THR A 37 1.72 3.60 -2.48
C THR A 37 0.79 4.80 -2.46
N LEU A 38 1.28 5.97 -2.87
CA LEU A 38 0.46 7.18 -2.96
C LEU A 38 -0.72 6.99 -3.90
N HIS A 39 -0.49 6.46 -5.10
CA HIS A 39 -1.56 6.21 -6.06
C HIS A 39 -2.61 5.23 -5.53
N LEU A 40 -2.17 4.16 -4.87
CA LEU A 40 -3.06 3.20 -4.26
C LEU A 40 -3.89 3.84 -3.14
N ALA A 41 -3.27 4.68 -2.32
CA ALA A 41 -3.96 5.40 -1.26
C ALA A 41 -5.02 6.37 -1.81
N GLN A 42 -4.72 7.02 -2.92
CA GLN A 42 -5.65 7.96 -3.57
C GLN A 42 -6.87 7.26 -4.17
N CYS A 43 -6.79 5.95 -4.40
CA CYS A 43 -7.95 5.16 -4.82
C CYS A 43 -8.99 4.97 -3.71
N GLY A 44 -8.66 5.32 -2.48
CA GLY A 44 -9.58 5.29 -1.35
C GLY A 44 -9.93 3.91 -0.80
N PRO A 45 -8.98 2.96 -0.70
CA PRO A 45 -9.29 1.66 -0.11
C PRO A 45 -9.63 1.78 1.37
N LYS A 46 -10.31 0.78 1.91
CA LYS A 46 -10.62 0.71 3.33
C LYS A 46 -9.35 0.63 4.17
N ARG A 47 -8.38 -0.17 3.73
CA ARG A 47 -7.06 -0.31 4.36
C ARG A 47 -6.00 -0.45 3.29
N LEU A 48 -4.85 0.15 3.52
CA LEU A 48 -3.68 -0.01 2.68
C LEU A 48 -2.48 -0.35 3.58
N TYR A 49 -1.85 -1.48 3.30
CA TYR A 49 -0.64 -1.90 3.98
C TYR A 49 0.52 -1.84 3.00
N ALA A 50 1.55 -1.09 3.32
CA ALA A 50 2.72 -0.95 2.46
C ALA A 50 3.95 -1.46 3.19
N PHE A 51 4.67 -2.36 2.55
CA PHE A 51 5.83 -3.06 3.12
C PHE A 51 7.10 -2.66 2.39
N ASP A 52 8.18 -2.58 3.14
CA ASP A 52 9.53 -2.58 2.60
C ASP A 52 10.51 -3.06 3.68
N ILE A 53 11.55 -3.76 3.27
CA ILE A 53 12.58 -4.24 4.21
C ILE A 53 13.53 -3.12 4.61
N GLN A 54 13.57 -2.03 3.85
CA GLN A 54 14.46 -0.90 4.10
C GLN A 54 13.74 0.20 4.87
N GLU A 55 14.25 0.57 6.03
CA GLU A 55 13.69 1.65 6.82
C GLU A 55 13.64 2.97 6.06
N GLN A 56 14.64 3.23 5.23
CA GLN A 56 14.72 4.43 4.42
C GLN A 56 13.56 4.52 3.41
N ALA A 57 13.18 3.38 2.82
CA ALA A 57 12.06 3.32 1.90
C ALA A 57 10.74 3.63 2.61
N VAL A 58 10.55 3.06 3.81
CA VAL A 58 9.36 3.33 4.63
C VAL A 58 9.31 4.81 5.03
N ALA A 59 10.43 5.39 5.44
CA ALA A 59 10.49 6.80 5.81
C ALA A 59 10.19 7.71 4.61
N SER A 60 10.76 7.42 3.45
CA SER A 60 10.51 8.20 2.22
C SER A 60 9.05 8.13 1.81
N THR A 61 8.44 6.95 1.93
CA THR A 61 7.02 6.78 1.64
C THR A 61 6.17 7.59 2.59
N ARG A 62 6.48 7.58 3.88
CA ARG A 62 5.75 8.37 4.88
C ARG A 62 5.83 9.86 4.56
N ASP A 63 7.02 10.35 4.25
CA ASP A 63 7.21 11.77 3.94
C ASP A 63 6.39 12.18 2.72
N LEU A 64 6.38 11.34 1.68
CA LEU A 64 5.58 11.61 0.48
C LEU A 64 4.09 11.66 0.81
N LEU A 65 3.59 10.67 1.54
CA LEU A 65 2.17 10.62 1.89
C LEU A 65 1.76 11.82 2.75
N VAL A 66 2.59 12.24 3.69
CA VAL A 66 2.34 13.43 4.51
C VAL A 66 2.29 14.67 3.63
N SER A 67 3.24 14.83 2.71
CA SER A 67 3.28 15.97 1.80
C SER A 67 2.06 16.06 0.89
N GLU A 68 1.43 14.94 0.61
CA GLU A 68 0.24 14.85 -0.24
C GLU A 68 -1.08 14.87 0.54
N GLY A 69 -1.02 15.21 1.83
CA GLY A 69 -2.22 15.41 2.64
C GLY A 69 -2.83 14.16 3.24
N LEU A 70 -2.06 13.08 3.36
CA LEU A 70 -2.54 11.79 3.88
C LEU A 70 -2.14 11.53 5.34
N SER A 71 -1.77 12.57 6.09
CA SER A 71 -1.39 12.45 7.49
C SER A 71 -2.48 11.81 8.34
N GLU A 72 -3.73 12.18 8.10
CA GLU A 72 -4.86 11.65 8.85
C GLU A 72 -5.07 10.17 8.58
N ALA A 73 -4.90 9.74 7.34
CA ALA A 73 -5.00 8.33 6.98
C ALA A 73 -3.93 7.49 7.66
N LEU A 74 -2.72 8.04 7.80
CA LEU A 74 -1.64 7.39 8.55
C LEU A 74 -1.97 7.33 10.05
N ALA A 75 -2.43 8.44 10.61
CA ALA A 75 -2.74 8.52 12.04
C ALA A 75 -3.91 7.61 12.43
N SER A 76 -4.91 7.46 11.57
CA SER A 76 -6.08 6.62 11.82
C SER A 76 -5.81 5.13 11.64
N GLY A 77 -4.66 4.75 11.02
CA GLY A 77 -4.34 3.38 10.70
C GLY A 77 -4.97 2.86 9.41
N ARG A 78 -5.64 3.72 8.65
CA ARG A 78 -6.15 3.35 7.32
C ARG A 78 -5.01 3.00 6.37
N ILE A 79 -3.89 3.71 6.50
CA ILE A 79 -2.64 3.39 5.81
C ILE A 79 -1.62 2.98 6.87
N LYS A 80 -1.04 1.80 6.71
CA LYS A 80 0.01 1.30 7.59
C LYS A 80 1.27 1.03 6.79
N LEU A 81 2.36 1.67 7.19
CA LEU A 81 3.67 1.47 6.62
C LEU A 81 4.46 0.52 7.51
N ILE A 82 4.93 -0.58 6.96
CA ILE A 82 5.53 -1.66 7.75
C ILE A 82 6.93 -1.96 7.23
N CYS A 83 7.93 -1.82 8.10
CA CYS A 83 9.31 -2.17 7.78
C CYS A 83 9.50 -3.66 8.04
N ALA A 84 9.16 -4.48 7.04
CA ALA A 84 9.27 -5.94 7.10
C ALA A 84 9.21 -6.50 5.69
N SER A 85 9.55 -7.79 5.55
CA SER A 85 9.38 -8.48 4.28
C SER A 85 7.91 -8.74 4.00
N HIS A 86 7.50 -8.64 2.74
CA HIS A 86 6.14 -9.01 2.35
C HIS A 86 5.83 -10.49 2.62
N SER A 87 6.85 -11.34 2.79
CA SER A 87 6.65 -12.73 3.18
C SER A 87 6.05 -12.86 4.59
N ASP A 88 6.11 -11.80 5.39
CA ASP A 88 5.56 -11.77 6.75
C ASP A 88 4.16 -11.17 6.81
N ILE A 89 3.49 -11.02 5.67
CA ILE A 89 2.16 -10.39 5.59
C ILE A 89 1.18 -11.00 6.60
N ASP A 90 1.17 -12.32 6.74
CA ASP A 90 0.23 -13.01 7.64
C ASP A 90 0.42 -12.62 9.11
N ALA A 91 1.61 -12.16 9.49
CA ALA A 91 1.88 -11.70 10.84
C ALA A 91 1.24 -10.34 11.14
N TYR A 92 0.97 -9.55 10.12
CA TYR A 92 0.47 -8.18 10.25
C TYR A 92 -0.99 -8.02 9.86
N ILE A 93 -1.49 -8.89 8.97
CA ILE A 93 -2.81 -8.74 8.38
C ILE A 93 -3.59 -10.03 8.59
N SER A 94 -4.67 -9.96 9.36
CA SER A 94 -5.56 -11.10 9.62
C SER A 94 -6.77 -11.13 8.70
N SER A 95 -7.07 -10.02 8.05
CA SER A 95 -8.22 -9.92 7.15
C SER A 95 -7.88 -10.42 5.75
N PRO A 96 -8.85 -10.97 5.00
CA PRO A 96 -8.63 -11.31 3.60
C PRO A 96 -8.22 -10.09 2.78
N LEU A 97 -7.29 -10.29 1.86
CA LEU A 97 -6.83 -9.24 0.96
C LEU A 97 -7.65 -9.23 -0.32
N ASP A 98 -7.91 -8.04 -0.86
CA ASP A 98 -8.60 -7.87 -2.13
C ASP A 98 -7.61 -7.65 -3.28
N VAL A 99 -6.55 -6.88 -3.03
CA VAL A 99 -5.54 -6.57 -4.04
C VAL A 99 -4.16 -6.61 -3.39
N ALA A 100 -3.22 -7.27 -4.05
CA ALA A 100 -1.81 -7.23 -3.63
C ALA A 100 -0.95 -6.87 -4.84
N VAL A 101 -0.05 -5.90 -4.65
CA VAL A 101 0.87 -5.40 -5.66
C VAL A 101 2.29 -5.76 -5.26
N PHE A 102 3.02 -6.44 -6.14
CA PHE A 102 4.39 -6.86 -5.89
C PHE A 102 5.36 -6.15 -6.81
#